data_3b93ee90a058d3edb54a942e2f346573
#
_entry.id   3b93ee90a058d3edb54a942e2f346573
#
_cell.length_a   1.000
_cell.length_b   1.000
_cell.length_c   1.000
_cell.angle_alpha   90.00
_cell.angle_beta   90.00
_cell.angle_gamma   90.00
#
_symmetry.space_group_name_H-M   'P 1'
#
loop_
_entity.id
_entity.type
_entity.pdbx_description
1 polymer ?
#
loop_
_entity_poly.entity_id
_entity_poly.type
_entity_poly.pdbx_seq_one_letter_code
_entity_poly.pdbx_strand_id
1 'polypeptide(L)' 'MEELRLQKYLAECGVASRRKCEEFITEGRVKVNGNIVELGFKVNPDKDQVEFDGKLIKQDR' A
#
# COMPACT_ATOMS: atom_id res chain seq x y z
N MET A 1 2.71 -8.99 -14.29
CA MET A 1 3.16 -9.25 -12.93
C MET A 1 1.99 -9.38 -12.01
N GLU A 2 2.18 -10.11 -10.93
CA GLU A 2 1.07 -10.44 -10.05
C GLU A 2 0.69 -9.28 -9.18
N GLU A 3 -0.61 -9.13 -8.99
CA GLU A 3 -1.14 -8.21 -8.02
C GLU A 3 -1.08 -8.83 -6.65
N LEU A 4 -0.88 -8.00 -5.64
CA LEU A 4 -0.89 -8.45 -4.26
C LEU A 4 -1.70 -7.49 -3.41
N ARG A 5 -2.11 -7.98 -2.25
CA ARG A 5 -2.91 -7.16 -1.36
C ARG A 5 -2.09 -5.98 -0.88
N LEU A 6 -2.72 -4.83 -0.82
CA LEU A 6 -2.02 -3.60 -0.47
C LEU A 6 -1.33 -3.69 0.88
N GLN A 7 -1.99 -4.28 1.88
CA GLN A 7 -1.38 -4.42 3.20
C GLN A 7 -0.13 -5.30 3.16
N LYS A 8 -0.13 -6.32 2.30
CA LYS A 8 1.05 -7.15 2.15
C LYS A 8 2.19 -6.36 1.53
N TYR A 9 1.89 -5.60 0.49
CA TYR A 9 2.89 -4.77 -0.17
C TYR A 9 3.51 -3.77 0.79
N LEU A 10 2.67 -3.09 1.57
CA LEU A 10 3.15 -2.11 2.53
C LEU A 10 4.05 -2.76 3.60
N ALA A 11 3.66 -3.94 4.06
CA ALA A 11 4.47 -4.66 5.05
C ALA A 11 5.82 -5.05 4.47
N GLU A 12 5.85 -5.48 3.21
CA GLU A 12 7.10 -5.84 2.55
C GLU A 12 7.99 -4.63 2.32
N CYS A 13 7.39 -3.45 2.19
CA CYS A 13 8.15 -2.21 2.06
C CYS A 13 8.66 -1.69 3.40
N GLY A 14 8.31 -2.36 4.49
CA GLY A 14 8.80 -1.95 5.80
C GLY A 14 8.01 -0.84 6.45
N VAL A 15 6.79 -0.56 5.97
CA VAL A 15 5.96 0.50 6.55
C VAL A 15 5.50 0.12 7.95
N ALA A 16 4.94 -1.07 8.10
CA ALA A 16 4.45 -1.56 9.37
C ALA A 16 4.07 -3.03 9.20
N SER A 17 3.57 -3.67 10.26
CA SER A 17 3.04 -5.02 10.15
C SER A 17 1.81 -5.00 9.25
N ARG A 18 1.41 -6.19 8.72
CA ARG A 18 0.22 -6.28 7.87
C ARG A 18 -1.01 -5.73 8.57
N ARG A 19 -1.18 -6.09 9.85
CA ARG A 19 -2.34 -5.65 10.61
C ARG A 19 -2.37 -4.13 10.73
N LYS A 20 -1.22 -3.54 11.01
CA LYS A 20 -1.12 -2.09 11.13
C LYS A 20 -1.39 -1.42 9.79
N CYS A 21 -0.88 -2.01 8.72
CA CYS A 21 -1.13 -1.48 7.38
C CYS A 21 -2.62 -1.52 7.04
N GLU A 22 -3.34 -2.56 7.48
CA GLU A 22 -4.77 -2.61 7.28
C GLU A 22 -5.47 -1.44 7.97
N GLU A 23 -5.04 -1.10 9.17
CA GLU A 23 -5.59 0.05 9.88
C GLU A 23 -5.33 1.35 9.11
N PHE A 24 -4.12 1.51 8.59
CA PHE A 24 -3.79 2.71 7.81
C PHE A 24 -4.66 2.84 6.57
N ILE A 25 -4.90 1.73 5.89
CA ILE A 25 -5.75 1.74 4.70
C ILE A 25 -7.18 2.15 5.07
N THR A 26 -7.69 1.57 6.14
CA THR A 26 -9.05 1.86 6.62
C THR A 26 -9.18 3.33 7.04
N GLU A 27 -8.11 3.90 7.56
CA GLU A 27 -8.10 5.30 7.98
C GLU A 27 -7.97 6.29 6.82
N GLY A 28 -7.77 5.77 5.61
CA GLY A 28 -7.62 6.64 4.44
C GLY A 28 -6.25 7.27 4.32
N ARG A 29 -5.25 6.71 4.98
CA ARG A 29 -3.90 7.25 4.95
C ARG A 29 -3.05 6.71 3.79
N VAL A 30 -3.57 5.71 3.08
CA VAL A 30 -2.85 5.08 1.98
C VAL A 30 -3.56 5.39 0.68
N LYS A 31 -2.81 5.81 -0.31
CA LYS A 31 -3.33 6.11 -1.64
C LYS A 31 -2.61 5.29 -2.69
N VAL A 32 -3.34 4.92 -3.73
CA VAL A 32 -2.75 4.26 -4.88
C VAL A 32 -3.08 5.11 -6.10
N ASN A 33 -2.05 5.53 -6.81
CA ASN A 33 -2.18 6.41 -7.98
C ASN A 33 -2.94 7.70 -7.63
N GLY A 34 -2.73 8.19 -6.41
CA GLY A 34 -3.35 9.43 -5.96
C GLY A 34 -4.76 9.29 -5.42
N ASN A 35 -5.29 8.08 -5.34
CA ASN A 35 -6.66 7.84 -4.89
C ASN A 35 -6.66 7.03 -3.61
N ILE A 36 -7.53 7.40 -2.68
CA ILE A 36 -7.73 6.62 -1.45
C ILE A 36 -8.41 5.31 -1.84
N VAL A 37 -7.92 4.21 -1.28
CA VAL A 37 -8.42 2.88 -1.61
C VAL A 37 -8.92 2.19 -0.36
N GLU A 38 -9.73 1.16 -0.56
CA GLU A 38 -10.33 0.41 0.53
C GLU A 38 -9.47 -0.80 0.89
N LEU A 39 -9.72 -1.31 2.09
CA LEU A 39 -9.10 -2.56 2.53
C LEU A 39 -9.46 -3.67 1.55
N GLY A 40 -8.49 -4.48 1.20
CA GLY A 40 -8.70 -5.54 0.23
C GLY A 40 -8.29 -5.17 -1.18
N PHE A 41 -7.97 -3.90 -1.39
CA PHE A 41 -7.49 -3.46 -2.70
C PHE A 41 -6.21 -4.20 -3.08
N LYS A 42 -6.11 -4.60 -4.32
CA LYS A 42 -4.90 -5.24 -4.84
C LYS A 42 -4.10 -4.27 -5.66
N VAL A 43 -2.80 -4.29 -5.47
CA VAL A 43 -1.88 -3.35 -6.11
C VAL A 43 -0.91 -4.13 -6.99
N ASN A 44 -0.54 -3.52 -8.12
CA ASN A 44 0.51 -4.05 -8.99
C ASN A 44 1.76 -3.20 -8.78
N PRO A 45 2.78 -3.74 -8.08
CA PRO A 45 3.96 -2.94 -7.72
C PRO A 45 4.72 -2.38 -8.92
N ASP A 46 4.56 -3.00 -10.09
CA ASP A 46 5.28 -2.56 -11.29
C ASP A 46 4.59 -1.38 -11.97
N LYS A 47 3.29 -1.22 -11.75
CA LYS A 47 2.51 -0.20 -12.45
C LYS A 47 1.90 0.83 -11.52
N ASP A 48 1.54 0.44 -10.32
CA ASP A 48 0.83 1.31 -9.40
C ASP A 48 1.79 2.03 -8.49
N GLN A 49 1.46 3.28 -8.17
CA GLN A 49 2.23 4.08 -7.22
C GLN A 49 1.47 4.13 -5.91
N VAL A 50 2.13 3.73 -4.84
CA VAL A 50 1.52 3.65 -3.51
C VAL A 50 2.09 4.78 -2.65
N GLU A 51 1.20 5.50 -1.97
CA GLU A 51 1.59 6.59 -1.07
C GLU A 51 1.05 6.33 0.32
N PHE A 52 1.85 6.67 1.31
CA PHE A 52 1.45 6.59 2.70
C PHE A 52 1.75 7.93 3.36
N ASP A 53 0.70 8.59 3.86
CA ASP A 53 0.80 9.92 4.47
C ASP A 53 1.53 10.91 3.56
N GLY A 54 1.25 10.82 2.27
CA GLY A 54 1.82 11.74 1.28
C GLY A 54 3.21 11.36 0.80
N LYS A 55 3.76 10.24 1.26
CA LYS A 55 5.08 9.79 0.82
C LYS A 55 4.94 8.60 -0.12
N LEU A 56 5.66 8.67 -1.22
CA LEU A 56 5.69 7.56 -2.17
C LEU A 56 6.45 6.38 -1.55
N ILE A 57 5.81 5.23 -1.54
CA ILE A 57 6.38 4.01 -0.96
C ILE A 57 6.87 3.12 -2.10
N LYS A 58 8.11 2.69 -2.01
CA LYS A 58 8.66 1.77 -2.99
C LYS A 58 9.33 0.62 -2.26
N GLN A 59 9.21 -0.56 -2.86
CA GLN A 59 9.91 -1.72 -2.33
C GLN A 59 11.38 -1.57 -2.66
N ASP A 60 12.21 -1.59 -1.64
CA ASP A 60 13.64 -1.45 -1.81
C ASP A 60 14.27 -2.82 -2.07
N ARG A 61 15.13 -2.87 -3.05
CA ARG A 61 15.83 -4.10 -3.38
C ARG A 61 17.32 -3.86 -3.50
#